data_67d6fc97d9b31cf8f23c520f98493631
#
_entry.id   67d6fc97d9b31cf8f23c520f98493631
#
_cell.length_a   1.000
_cell.length_b   1.000
_cell.length_c   1.000
_cell.angle_alpha   90.00
_cell.angle_beta   90.00
_cell.angle_gamma   90.00
#
_symmetry.space_group_name_H-M   'P 1'
#
loop_
_entity.id
_entity.type
_entity.pdbx_description
1 polymer ?
#
loop_
_entity_poly.entity_id
_entity_poly.type
_entity_poly.pdbx_seq_one_letter_code
_entity_poly.pdbx_strand_id
1 'polypeptide(L)'
;MNRNSFLAATASLPLFILLAGCAPMHDTRQSLTQQTPSSHVDSSLPAALKNGWPDSQWWKAYHDAQLDALIDNAIQHSPDMQVAEQRIQLAEAQAKAVEAQDGPQLDFSADIERQRMSAEGLMGPFAITDPAAGTTGPWYTNGTFGLTAGWDLDLWGKNRAEVTARIGAVKAREAEQEQTRQLLASGVA
;
A
#
# COMPACT_ATOMS: atom_id res chain seq x y z
N MET A 1 -42.01 47.31 -3.21
CA MET A 1 -41.78 45.81 -3.22
C MET A 1 -40.71 45.57 -4.25
N ASN A 2 -39.47 45.26 -3.78
CA ASN A 2 -38.26 45.24 -4.63
C ASN A 2 -38.15 43.89 -5.37
N ARG A 3 -38.28 43.96 -6.71
CA ARG A 3 -38.09 42.80 -7.64
C ARG A 3 -36.71 42.13 -7.54
N ASN A 4 -35.75 42.80 -6.95
CA ASN A 4 -34.38 42.31 -6.81
C ASN A 4 -34.21 41.32 -5.64
N SER A 5 -35.10 41.27 -4.69
CA SER A 5 -35.05 40.37 -3.55
C SER A 5 -35.47 38.91 -3.90
N PHE A 6 -36.29 38.74 -4.93
CA PHE A 6 -36.73 37.42 -5.40
C PHE A 6 -35.68 36.70 -6.26
N LEU A 7 -34.82 37.46 -6.95
CA LEU A 7 -33.76 36.87 -7.78
C LEU A 7 -32.58 36.36 -6.95
N ALA A 8 -32.32 36.96 -5.80
CA ALA A 8 -31.27 36.51 -4.88
C ALA A 8 -31.63 35.20 -4.13
N ALA A 9 -32.92 34.99 -3.84
CA ALA A 9 -33.36 33.78 -3.15
C ALA A 9 -33.39 32.53 -4.03
N THR A 10 -33.58 32.69 -5.33
CA THR A 10 -33.60 31.54 -6.28
C THR A 10 -32.24 31.07 -6.71
N ALA A 11 -31.18 31.91 -6.60
CA ALA A 11 -29.81 31.52 -6.96
C ALA A 11 -29.08 30.72 -5.86
N SER A 12 -29.52 30.85 -4.60
CA SER A 12 -28.89 30.14 -3.48
C SER A 12 -29.41 28.69 -3.31
N LEU A 13 -30.59 28.36 -3.84
CA LEU A 13 -31.16 27.01 -3.72
C LEU A 13 -30.38 25.93 -4.51
N PRO A 14 -29.95 26.15 -5.77
CA PRO A 14 -29.15 25.15 -6.52
C PRO A 14 -27.76 24.94 -5.95
N LEU A 15 -27.17 25.91 -5.27
CA LEU A 15 -25.85 25.79 -4.66
C LEU A 15 -25.87 24.82 -3.46
N PHE A 16 -26.97 24.84 -2.68
CA PHE A 16 -27.13 23.91 -1.55
C PHE A 16 -27.35 22.46 -1.99
N ILE A 17 -27.95 22.22 -3.16
CA ILE A 17 -28.18 20.87 -3.69
C ILE A 17 -26.86 20.23 -4.16
N LEU A 18 -25.90 21.04 -4.63
CA LEU A 18 -24.58 20.53 -5.04
C LEU A 18 -23.70 20.13 -3.86
N LEU A 19 -23.92 20.70 -2.67
CA LEU A 19 -23.18 20.32 -1.46
C LEU A 19 -23.74 19.04 -0.78
N ALA A 20 -24.97 18.65 -1.06
CA ALA A 20 -25.58 17.44 -0.49
C ALA A 20 -25.11 16.14 -1.14
N GLY A 21 -24.33 16.22 -2.23
CA GLY A 21 -23.81 15.04 -2.94
C GLY A 21 -22.60 14.34 -2.30
N CYS A 22 -21.98 14.94 -1.28
CA CYS A 22 -20.88 14.32 -0.55
C CYS A 22 -21.43 13.54 0.67
N ALA A 23 -22.24 12.51 0.44
CA ALA A 23 -22.52 11.56 1.50
C ALA A 23 -21.18 10.83 1.84
N PRO A 24 -20.72 10.86 3.10
CA PRO A 24 -19.59 10.05 3.50
C PRO A 24 -19.94 8.59 3.22
N MET A 25 -19.19 7.93 2.39
CA MET A 25 -19.30 6.48 2.25
C MET A 25 -19.05 5.90 3.64
N HIS A 26 -20.11 5.42 4.28
CA HIS A 26 -19.95 4.65 5.50
C HIS A 26 -19.03 3.48 5.18
N ASP A 27 -18.01 3.34 5.98
CA ASP A 27 -17.08 2.23 5.90
C ASP A 27 -17.82 0.91 6.13
N THR A 28 -18.36 0.35 5.05
CA THR A 28 -18.97 -0.99 5.03
C THR A 28 -17.91 -2.08 4.98
N ARG A 29 -16.65 -1.70 5.23
CA ARG A 29 -15.58 -2.69 5.31
C ARG A 29 -15.82 -3.53 6.55
N GLN A 30 -16.35 -4.70 6.31
CA GLN A 30 -16.16 -5.77 7.25
C GLN A 30 -14.65 -5.97 7.36
N SER A 31 -14.09 -5.61 8.50
CA SER A 31 -12.74 -6.05 8.85
C SER A 31 -12.73 -7.55 8.58
N LEU A 32 -11.83 -8.02 7.71
CA LEU A 32 -11.65 -9.45 7.50
C LEU A 32 -11.18 -10.03 8.82
N THR A 33 -12.15 -10.38 9.65
CA THR A 33 -11.90 -11.13 10.87
C THR A 33 -11.49 -12.51 10.40
N GLN A 34 -10.34 -12.99 10.85
CA GLN A 34 -9.91 -14.35 10.62
C GLN A 34 -11.09 -15.26 10.96
N GLN A 35 -11.64 -15.92 9.96
CA GLN A 35 -12.76 -16.83 10.18
C GLN A 35 -12.25 -17.97 11.04
N THR A 36 -12.67 -18.03 12.28
CA THR A 36 -12.60 -19.27 13.03
C THR A 36 -13.45 -20.29 12.27
N PRO A 37 -12.96 -21.52 12.08
CA PRO A 37 -13.74 -22.57 11.45
C PRO A 37 -15.13 -22.58 12.08
N SER A 38 -16.17 -22.43 11.26
CA SER A 38 -17.54 -22.31 11.74
C SER A 38 -17.89 -23.54 12.58
N SER A 39 -18.58 -23.32 13.69
CA SER A 39 -19.14 -24.34 14.57
C SER A 39 -20.20 -25.26 13.89
N HIS A 40 -20.38 -25.15 12.58
CA HIS A 40 -21.19 -26.02 11.75
C HIS A 40 -20.46 -27.29 11.30
N VAL A 41 -19.36 -27.62 11.92
CA VAL A 41 -18.75 -28.94 11.79
C VAL A 41 -19.72 -29.92 12.43
N ASP A 42 -20.18 -30.89 11.64
CA ASP A 42 -21.18 -31.89 11.95
C ASP A 42 -21.02 -32.44 13.36
N SER A 43 -22.14 -32.58 14.09
CA SER A 43 -22.17 -33.11 15.44
C SER A 43 -21.65 -34.53 15.57
N SER A 44 -21.43 -35.23 14.44
CA SER A 44 -20.87 -36.59 14.36
C SER A 44 -19.34 -36.62 14.47
N LEU A 45 -18.63 -35.47 14.37
CA LEU A 45 -17.18 -35.49 14.45
C LEU A 45 -16.68 -35.68 15.89
N PRO A 46 -15.59 -36.46 16.08
CA PRO A 46 -14.95 -36.61 17.38
C PRO A 46 -14.64 -35.26 18.04
N ALA A 47 -14.74 -35.16 19.36
CA ALA A 47 -14.54 -33.93 20.11
C ALA A 47 -13.17 -33.29 19.83
N ALA A 48 -12.16 -34.08 19.50
CA ALA A 48 -10.83 -33.58 19.11
C ALA A 48 -10.83 -32.77 17.81
N LEU A 49 -11.78 -33.00 16.90
CA LEU A 49 -11.90 -32.25 15.63
C LEU A 49 -12.85 -31.04 15.75
N LYS A 50 -13.54 -30.91 16.91
CA LYS A 50 -14.46 -29.79 17.17
C LYS A 50 -13.76 -28.53 17.68
N ASN A 51 -12.50 -28.61 18.05
CA ASN A 51 -11.78 -27.55 18.77
C ASN A 51 -11.08 -26.49 17.89
N GLY A 52 -11.47 -26.35 16.62
CA GLY A 52 -10.91 -25.30 15.75
C GLY A 52 -9.62 -25.74 15.03
N TRP A 53 -8.69 -24.80 14.85
CA TRP A 53 -7.42 -25.09 14.21
C TRP A 53 -6.59 -26.07 15.05
N PRO A 54 -5.83 -26.99 14.42
CA PRO A 54 -4.88 -27.83 15.12
C PRO A 54 -3.91 -26.98 15.94
N ASP A 55 -3.49 -27.47 17.10
CA ASP A 55 -2.44 -26.83 17.88
C ASP A 55 -1.19 -26.68 16.99
N SER A 56 -0.52 -25.55 17.10
CA SER A 56 0.72 -25.28 16.36
C SER A 56 1.83 -26.29 16.64
N GLN A 57 1.69 -27.05 17.72
CA GLN A 57 2.62 -28.09 18.18
C GLN A 57 1.91 -29.41 18.45
N TRP A 58 0.93 -29.80 17.62
CA TRP A 58 0.08 -30.97 17.77
C TRP A 58 0.87 -32.30 17.97
N TRP A 59 2.10 -32.35 17.43
CA TRP A 59 2.97 -33.54 17.56
C TRP A 59 3.43 -33.81 19.00
N LYS A 60 3.45 -32.82 19.87
CA LYS A 60 3.79 -32.98 21.29
C LYS A 60 2.82 -33.88 22.05
N ALA A 61 1.62 -34.07 21.53
CA ALA A 61 0.65 -35.00 22.09
C ALA A 61 1.10 -36.48 22.00
N TYR A 62 2.08 -36.78 21.15
CA TYR A 62 2.67 -38.14 21.07
C TYR A 62 3.65 -38.44 22.18
N HIS A 63 4.10 -37.42 22.94
CA HIS A 63 5.07 -37.56 24.03
C HIS A 63 6.40 -38.24 23.62
N ASP A 64 6.81 -38.05 22.39
CA ASP A 64 8.05 -38.58 21.82
C ASP A 64 9.09 -37.47 21.66
N ALA A 65 10.11 -37.45 22.53
CA ALA A 65 11.16 -36.44 22.52
C ALA A 65 12.05 -36.51 21.25
N GLN A 66 12.15 -37.67 20.60
CA GLN A 66 12.92 -37.79 19.35
C GLN A 66 12.14 -37.18 18.19
N LEU A 67 10.84 -37.38 18.12
CA LEU A 67 9.96 -36.75 17.15
C LEU A 67 9.97 -35.21 17.33
N ASP A 68 9.87 -34.74 18.57
CA ASP A 68 9.95 -33.32 18.88
C ASP A 68 11.25 -32.70 18.33
N ALA A 69 12.41 -33.31 18.61
CA ALA A 69 13.71 -32.83 18.15
C ALA A 69 13.84 -32.83 16.61
N LEU A 70 13.29 -33.84 15.94
CA LEU A 70 13.32 -33.94 14.48
C LEU A 70 12.47 -32.83 13.82
N ILE A 71 11.26 -32.62 14.31
CA ILE A 71 10.38 -31.57 13.78
C ILE A 71 10.93 -30.19 14.04
N ASP A 72 11.43 -29.92 15.25
CA ASP A 72 12.04 -28.64 15.59
C ASP A 72 13.27 -28.34 14.71
N ASN A 73 14.11 -29.34 14.48
CA ASN A 73 15.27 -29.21 13.59
C ASN A 73 14.83 -28.97 12.13
N ALA A 74 13.81 -29.67 11.66
CA ALA A 74 13.27 -29.48 10.32
C ALA A 74 12.72 -28.07 10.14
N ILE A 75 11.94 -27.54 11.09
CA ILE A 75 11.37 -26.19 11.05
C ILE A 75 12.47 -25.13 11.04
N GLN A 76 13.49 -25.28 11.88
CA GLN A 76 14.58 -24.29 12.00
C GLN A 76 15.48 -24.24 10.76
N HIS A 77 15.66 -25.34 10.05
CA HIS A 77 16.60 -25.44 8.93
C HIS A 77 15.90 -25.54 7.57
N SER A 78 14.57 -25.48 7.52
CA SER A 78 13.82 -25.57 6.27
C SER A 78 14.03 -24.34 5.39
N PRO A 79 14.45 -24.48 4.14
CA PRO A 79 14.48 -23.39 3.17
C PRO A 79 13.07 -22.79 2.92
N ASP A 80 12.02 -23.62 2.95
CA ASP A 80 10.65 -23.17 2.73
C ASP A 80 10.16 -22.23 3.85
N MET A 81 10.55 -22.52 5.10
CA MET A 81 10.28 -21.63 6.23
C MET A 81 11.01 -20.29 6.09
N GLN A 82 12.26 -20.30 5.63
CA GLN A 82 13.02 -19.09 5.36
C GLN A 82 12.38 -18.26 4.23
N VAL A 83 11.93 -18.91 3.17
CA VAL A 83 11.19 -18.25 2.07
C VAL A 83 9.89 -17.63 2.58
N ALA A 84 9.13 -18.36 3.41
CA ALA A 84 7.90 -17.84 3.97
C ALA A 84 8.14 -16.60 4.84
N GLU A 85 9.17 -16.61 5.68
CA GLU A 85 9.58 -15.44 6.48
C GLU A 85 9.95 -14.23 5.61
N GLN A 86 10.76 -14.43 4.55
CA GLN A 86 11.12 -13.35 3.63
C GLN A 86 9.91 -12.78 2.89
N ARG A 87 8.89 -13.59 2.61
CA ARG A 87 7.62 -13.11 2.03
C ARG A 87 6.83 -12.23 2.99
N ILE A 88 6.85 -12.53 4.28
CA ILE A 88 6.23 -11.66 5.30
C ILE A 88 6.98 -10.33 5.35
N GLN A 89 8.31 -10.35 5.45
CA GLN A 89 9.12 -9.12 5.48
C GLN A 89 8.91 -8.25 4.22
N LEU A 90 8.79 -8.87 3.06
CA LEU A 90 8.47 -8.15 1.82
C LEU A 90 7.07 -7.51 1.90
N ALA A 91 6.07 -8.24 2.38
CA ALA A 91 4.71 -7.71 2.51
C ALA A 91 4.65 -6.55 3.52
N GLU A 92 5.37 -6.65 4.64
CA GLU A 92 5.51 -5.55 5.61
C GLU A 92 6.18 -4.32 5.02
N ALA A 93 7.27 -4.52 4.25
CA ALA A 93 7.96 -3.41 3.58
C ALA A 93 7.04 -2.71 2.56
N GLN A 94 6.23 -3.48 1.83
CA GLN A 94 5.23 -2.94 0.91
C GLN A 94 4.12 -2.17 1.64
N ALA A 95 3.66 -2.65 2.81
CA ALA A 95 2.69 -1.94 3.62
C ALA A 95 3.25 -0.60 4.12
N LYS A 96 4.48 -0.59 4.63
CA LYS A 96 5.19 0.63 5.05
C LYS A 96 5.42 1.61 3.91
N ALA A 97 5.71 1.11 2.71
CA ALA A 97 5.89 1.97 1.52
C ALA A 97 4.60 2.70 1.14
N VAL A 98 3.45 2.03 1.26
CA VAL A 98 2.15 2.67 1.03
C VAL A 98 1.81 3.66 2.14
N GLU A 99 2.06 3.31 3.40
CA GLU A 99 1.87 4.20 4.55
C GLU A 99 2.70 5.48 4.43
N ALA A 100 3.94 5.37 3.93
CA ALA A 100 4.82 6.52 3.73
C ALA A 100 4.30 7.52 2.67
N GLN A 101 3.41 7.09 1.78
CA GLN A 101 2.79 7.97 0.77
C GLN A 101 1.69 8.87 1.36
N ASP A 102 1.17 8.56 2.54
CA ASP A 102 0.18 9.38 3.25
C ASP A 102 0.80 10.65 3.87
N GLY A 103 2.12 10.71 3.97
CA GLY A 103 2.84 11.83 4.52
C GLY A 103 3.16 12.94 3.50
N PRO A 104 3.66 14.08 3.99
CA PRO A 104 4.19 15.11 3.11
C PRO A 104 5.40 14.58 2.34
N GLN A 105 5.40 14.79 1.03
CA GLN A 105 6.49 14.45 0.12
C GLN A 105 7.32 15.68 -0.19
N LEU A 106 8.62 15.53 -0.20
CA LEU A 106 9.56 16.58 -0.55
C LEU A 106 10.51 16.06 -1.63
N ASP A 107 10.40 16.62 -2.83
CA ASP A 107 11.21 16.23 -3.96
C ASP A 107 12.20 17.32 -4.31
N PHE A 108 13.45 16.95 -4.44
CA PHE A 108 14.50 17.79 -4.99
C PHE A 108 14.80 17.34 -6.42
N SER A 109 14.73 18.27 -7.36
CA SER A 109 15.12 18.06 -8.75
C SER A 109 16.27 18.96 -9.14
N ALA A 110 17.22 18.42 -9.87
CA ALA A 110 18.31 19.15 -10.49
C ALA A 110 18.48 18.62 -11.90
N ASP A 111 18.35 19.52 -12.85
CA ASP A 111 18.50 19.23 -14.26
C ASP A 111 19.50 20.20 -14.90
N ILE A 112 20.43 19.66 -15.68
CA ILE A 112 21.37 20.45 -16.44
C ILE A 112 21.31 19.95 -17.88
N GLU A 113 20.83 20.79 -18.75
CA GLU A 113 20.65 20.48 -20.16
C GLU A 113 21.50 21.41 -21.04
N ARG A 114 22.17 20.83 -22.02
CA ARG A 114 22.85 21.59 -23.07
C ARG A 114 22.05 21.47 -24.37
N GLN A 115 21.54 22.61 -24.81
CA GLN A 115 20.66 22.67 -25.98
C GLN A 115 21.30 23.48 -27.10
N ARG A 116 20.91 23.14 -28.34
CA ARG A 116 21.22 23.93 -29.50
C ARG A 116 19.95 24.60 -30.04
N MET A 117 19.91 25.91 -30.06
CA MET A 117 18.81 26.62 -30.68
C MET A 117 18.90 26.52 -32.21
N SER A 118 17.77 26.23 -32.86
CA SER A 118 17.67 26.33 -34.31
C SER A 118 17.57 27.78 -34.74
N ALA A 119 18.39 28.17 -35.71
CA ALA A 119 18.32 29.51 -36.30
C ALA A 119 16.99 29.78 -37.05
N GLU A 120 16.29 28.69 -37.42
CA GLU A 120 15.00 28.70 -38.13
C GLU A 120 13.80 28.51 -37.24
N GLY A 121 14.02 28.38 -35.90
CA GLY A 121 12.94 28.24 -34.92
C GLY A 121 12.29 29.57 -34.56
N LEU A 122 11.22 29.50 -33.76
CA LEU A 122 10.42 30.67 -33.34
C LEU A 122 11.27 31.78 -32.68
N MET A 123 12.36 31.40 -32.01
CA MET A 123 13.30 32.31 -31.32
C MET A 123 14.60 32.52 -32.12
N GLY A 124 14.70 31.93 -33.30
CA GLY A 124 15.93 31.74 -34.06
C GLY A 124 16.86 32.94 -34.18
N PRO A 125 16.46 34.07 -34.81
CA PRO A 125 17.35 35.18 -35.05
C PRO A 125 17.77 35.93 -33.76
N PHE A 126 16.93 35.89 -32.72
CA PHE A 126 17.12 36.58 -31.44
C PHE A 126 17.92 35.80 -30.42
N ALA A 127 17.95 34.49 -30.56
CA ALA A 127 18.57 33.60 -29.57
C ALA A 127 20.05 33.26 -29.86
N ILE A 128 20.59 33.68 -31.02
CA ILE A 128 21.89 33.20 -31.49
C ILE A 128 23.05 33.81 -30.72
N THR A 129 22.93 35.04 -30.20
CA THR A 129 24.03 35.67 -29.46
C THR A 129 23.49 36.76 -28.55
N ASP A 130 23.42 36.49 -27.26
CA ASP A 130 23.22 37.48 -26.21
C ASP A 130 24.37 37.36 -25.18
N PRO A 131 25.44 38.17 -25.32
CA PRO A 131 26.55 38.16 -24.38
C PRO A 131 26.17 38.50 -22.95
N ALA A 132 25.10 39.29 -22.77
CA ALA A 132 24.60 39.70 -21.46
C ALA A 132 23.91 38.52 -20.73
N ALA A 133 23.32 37.60 -21.48
CA ALA A 133 22.79 36.36 -20.96
C ALA A 133 23.83 35.22 -20.90
N GLY A 134 25.09 35.47 -21.24
CA GLY A 134 26.17 34.50 -21.23
C GLY A 134 26.10 33.48 -22.38
N THR A 135 25.34 33.79 -23.45
CA THR A 135 25.20 32.90 -24.60
C THR A 135 26.13 33.34 -25.74
N THR A 136 27.01 32.46 -26.16
CA THR A 136 27.86 32.65 -27.35
C THR A 136 27.53 31.56 -28.38
N GLY A 137 26.77 31.94 -29.42
CA GLY A 137 26.40 31.05 -30.48
C GLY A 137 25.12 30.22 -30.19
N PRO A 138 24.80 29.22 -31.03
CA PRO A 138 23.53 28.46 -30.95
C PRO A 138 23.46 27.49 -29.78
N TRP A 139 24.52 27.29 -29.04
CA TRP A 139 24.59 26.38 -27.91
C TRP A 139 24.46 27.15 -26.60
N TYR A 140 23.55 26.71 -25.75
CA TYR A 140 23.42 27.22 -24.39
C TYR A 140 23.23 26.05 -23.41
N THR A 141 23.62 26.29 -22.17
CA THR A 141 23.42 25.36 -21.07
C THR A 141 22.37 25.96 -20.14
N ASN A 142 21.32 25.24 -19.91
CA ASN A 142 20.29 25.59 -18.95
C ASN A 142 20.42 24.69 -17.72
N GLY A 143 20.33 25.28 -16.54
CA GLY A 143 20.32 24.55 -15.26
C GLY A 143 19.05 24.91 -14.50
N THR A 144 18.27 23.90 -14.12
CA THR A 144 17.08 24.09 -13.30
C THR A 144 17.27 23.33 -12.00
N PHE A 145 17.07 24.04 -10.89
CA PHE A 145 17.04 23.43 -9.56
C PHE A 145 15.65 23.68 -8.98
N GLY A 146 15.02 22.62 -8.50
CA GLY A 146 13.68 22.69 -7.95
C GLY A 146 13.55 21.94 -6.63
N LEU A 147 12.74 22.50 -5.75
CA LEU A 147 12.26 21.85 -4.54
C LEU A 147 10.74 21.88 -4.58
N THR A 148 10.13 20.71 -4.62
CA THR A 148 8.67 20.58 -4.66
C THR A 148 8.21 19.89 -3.40
N ALA A 149 7.26 20.51 -2.70
CA ALA A 149 6.58 19.90 -1.56
C ALA A 149 5.13 19.61 -1.96
N GLY A 150 4.70 18.40 -1.72
CA GLY A 150 3.33 17.95 -1.95
C GLY A 150 2.80 17.15 -0.77
N TRP A 151 1.52 17.28 -0.51
CA TRP A 151 0.85 16.45 0.48
C TRP A 151 -0.56 16.13 0.00
N ASP A 152 -0.87 14.84 -0.12
CA ASP A 152 -2.21 14.35 -0.48
C ASP A 152 -3.02 14.13 0.80
N LEU A 153 -4.01 14.99 1.02
CA LEU A 153 -4.88 14.88 2.19
C LEU A 153 -5.97 13.83 1.92
N ASP A 154 -5.93 12.73 2.66
CA ASP A 154 -6.89 11.64 2.51
C ASP A 154 -8.27 11.97 3.14
N LEU A 155 -9.01 12.86 2.47
CA LEU A 155 -10.32 13.32 2.93
C LEU A 155 -11.40 12.23 2.85
N TRP A 156 -11.28 11.30 1.92
CA TRP A 156 -12.26 10.24 1.66
C TRP A 156 -11.81 8.84 2.11
N GLY A 157 -10.64 8.71 2.70
CA GLY A 157 -10.14 7.45 3.24
C GLY A 157 -9.61 6.47 2.19
N LYS A 158 -9.28 6.92 0.98
CA LYS A 158 -8.69 6.10 -0.09
C LYS A 158 -7.36 5.50 0.37
N ASN A 159 -6.45 6.33 0.85
CA ASN A 159 -5.11 5.91 1.25
C ASN A 159 -5.18 5.00 2.49
N ARG A 160 -5.98 5.35 3.49
CA ARG A 160 -6.23 4.48 4.65
C ARG A 160 -6.78 3.13 4.25
N ALA A 161 -7.63 3.09 3.21
CA ALA A 161 -8.14 1.84 2.68
C ALA A 161 -7.05 0.99 2.05
N GLU A 162 -6.15 1.60 1.32
CA GLU A 162 -5.03 0.92 0.69
C GLU A 162 -4.07 0.37 1.74
N VAL A 163 -3.70 1.16 2.76
CA VAL A 163 -2.89 0.69 3.89
C VAL A 163 -3.55 -0.52 4.58
N THR A 164 -4.86 -0.45 4.84
CA THR A 164 -5.60 -1.56 5.45
C THR A 164 -5.55 -2.84 4.58
N ALA A 165 -5.66 -2.70 3.27
CA ALA A 165 -5.55 -3.82 2.34
C ALA A 165 -4.14 -4.44 2.37
N ARG A 166 -3.09 -3.63 2.46
CA ARG A 166 -1.70 -4.11 2.59
C ARG A 166 -1.45 -4.83 3.90
N ILE A 167 -1.99 -4.33 5.02
CA ILE A 167 -1.96 -5.03 6.31
C ILE A 167 -2.66 -6.38 6.23
N GLY A 168 -3.79 -6.45 5.52
CA GLY A 168 -4.47 -7.72 5.24
C GLY A 168 -3.60 -8.71 4.46
N ALA A 169 -2.81 -8.21 3.49
CA ALA A 169 -1.85 -9.04 2.75
C ALA A 169 -0.71 -9.59 3.64
N VAL A 170 -0.21 -8.80 4.61
CA VAL A 170 0.77 -9.30 5.60
C VAL A 170 0.18 -10.47 6.38
N LYS A 171 -1.04 -10.32 6.92
CA LYS A 171 -1.73 -11.38 7.66
C LYS A 171 -1.97 -12.64 6.83
N ALA A 172 -2.21 -12.50 5.53
CA ALA A 172 -2.31 -13.64 4.63
C ALA A 172 -0.96 -14.39 4.50
N ARG A 173 0.17 -13.68 4.46
CA ARG A 173 1.50 -14.30 4.44
C ARG A 173 1.85 -14.99 5.76
N GLU A 174 1.45 -14.43 6.89
CA GLU A 174 1.57 -15.10 8.20
C GLU A 174 0.80 -16.43 8.23
N ALA A 175 -0.43 -16.46 7.70
CA ALA A 175 -1.21 -17.67 7.60
C ALA A 175 -0.58 -18.71 6.66
N GLU A 176 0.02 -18.27 5.53
CA GLU A 176 0.77 -19.16 4.62
C GLU A 176 2.02 -19.74 5.31
N GLN A 177 2.70 -18.98 6.16
CA GLN A 177 3.84 -19.46 6.93
C GLN A 177 3.40 -20.57 7.91
N GLU A 178 2.31 -20.36 8.63
CA GLU A 178 1.76 -21.38 9.53
C GLU A 178 1.31 -22.64 8.77
N GLN A 179 0.74 -22.50 7.59
CA GLN A 179 0.42 -23.63 6.72
C GLN A 179 1.69 -24.40 6.32
N THR A 180 2.76 -23.71 5.93
CA THR A 180 4.05 -24.31 5.56
C THR A 180 4.63 -25.09 6.75
N ARG A 181 4.55 -24.51 7.95
CA ARG A 181 4.97 -25.17 9.20
C ARG A 181 4.20 -26.46 9.47
N GLN A 182 2.87 -26.42 9.33
CA GLN A 182 2.03 -27.59 9.54
C GLN A 182 2.33 -28.71 8.53
N LEU A 183 2.50 -28.35 7.26
CA LEU A 183 2.85 -29.31 6.22
C LEU A 183 4.23 -29.94 6.47
N LEU A 184 5.20 -29.15 6.89
CA LEU A 184 6.53 -29.63 7.22
C LEU A 184 6.51 -30.58 8.43
N ALA A 185 5.82 -30.19 9.50
CA ALA A 185 5.66 -31.03 10.68
C ALA A 185 4.96 -32.35 10.35
N SER A 186 3.91 -32.29 9.52
CA SER A 186 3.19 -33.48 9.05
C SER A 186 4.01 -34.39 8.13
N GLY A 187 4.95 -33.81 7.37
CA GLY A 187 5.84 -34.59 6.50
C GLY A 187 6.99 -35.30 7.24
N VAL A 188 7.34 -34.83 8.44
CA VAL A 188 8.37 -35.44 9.30
C VAL A 188 7.79 -36.49 10.23
N ALA A 189 6.55 -36.32 10.68
CA ALA A 189 5.84 -37.25 11.56
C ALA A 189 5.37 -38.49 10.82
#